data_262ba66cee7675f4758d32194803d837
#
_entry.id   262ba66cee7675f4758d32194803d837
#
_cell.length_a   1.000
_cell.length_b   1.000
_cell.length_c   1.000
_cell.angle_alpha   90.00
_cell.angle_beta   90.00
_cell.angle_gamma   90.00
#
_symmetry.space_group_name_H-M   'P 1'
#
loop_
_entity.id
_entity.type
_entity.pdbx_description
1 polymer ?
#
loop_
_entity_poly.entity_id
_entity_poly.type
_entity_poly.pdbx_seq_one_letter_code
_entity_poly.pdbx_strand_id
1 'polypeptide(L)'
;MSDNPQGVFIDDVEFPFDDSTSVLEFSNKSLGEKIIPTLCDDDNLRPYGACRVCSVEVQHTEDGPKRTVASCHTPINPGMRIYTNSDSIKTLRKNIVELVLSDHPPECLTCEVNGNCELQDVAASVGVRQIRYAKGENHLNREKDLSHAYMRMDLSKCINCSRCVRACDEVQGQFTLTMTGRGFESRITTDNDMLFGDSSCVSCGACAQTCPTSAISDVFQSKSVEADKTVRTTCSYCGVGCNLEVAVKNDEVLSIRAPQDAVNAGHTCLKGRYAFKFYNHEDRLTSPLIRKNGELVPCSWDEALDFIKDKFESIRAEHGPDAIAGISSARCTNEENYMFQKMIRQLVGTNNIDCCARVCHSPTAWGMQQSFGTGAGTNSAYDIPLADLMIIIGANPTAAHPVTGAKIKQQAMAGATLIVIDPVRTELASMADYHLQLKPGTNVAVLNMMQYFIVEAGLVDHEFIKERCEGSEEVLEKIKGIDVDAMA
;
A
#
# COMPACT_ATOMS: atom_id res chain seq x y z
N MET A 1 -26.94 35.51 -18.28
CA MET A 1 -27.48 34.15 -18.15
C MET A 1 -26.70 33.51 -17.03
N SER A 2 -27.35 33.20 -15.92
CA SER A 2 -26.68 32.67 -14.71
C SER A 2 -26.21 31.24 -14.96
N ASP A 3 -24.92 31.04 -15.08
CA ASP A 3 -24.27 29.73 -15.04
C ASP A 3 -24.32 29.18 -13.60
N ASN A 4 -25.52 28.86 -13.12
CA ASN A 4 -25.64 28.03 -11.93
C ASN A 4 -25.69 26.58 -12.44
N PRO A 5 -24.69 25.72 -12.14
CA PRO A 5 -24.75 24.33 -12.56
C PRO A 5 -26.03 23.71 -12.00
N GLN A 6 -26.83 23.10 -12.88
CA GLN A 6 -28.04 22.37 -12.46
C GLN A 6 -27.66 21.34 -11.41
N GLY A 7 -28.40 21.26 -10.29
CA GLY A 7 -28.21 20.25 -9.27
C GLY A 7 -28.42 18.84 -9.81
N VAL A 8 -28.06 17.84 -9.01
CA VAL A 8 -28.33 16.43 -9.28
C VAL A 8 -29.39 15.94 -8.29
N PHE A 9 -30.31 15.13 -8.74
CA PHE A 9 -31.43 14.66 -7.91
C PHE A 9 -31.20 13.18 -7.51
N ILE A 10 -31.26 12.88 -6.23
CA ILE A 10 -31.22 11.51 -5.70
C ILE A 10 -32.58 11.26 -5.02
N ASP A 11 -33.36 10.30 -5.55
CA ASP A 11 -34.72 9.97 -5.08
C ASP A 11 -35.56 11.24 -4.86
N ASP A 12 -35.56 12.13 -5.87
CA ASP A 12 -36.25 13.43 -5.94
C ASP A 12 -35.75 14.55 -4.98
N VAL A 13 -34.64 14.31 -4.26
CA VAL A 13 -33.97 15.33 -3.45
C VAL A 13 -32.81 15.94 -4.25
N GLU A 14 -32.75 17.27 -4.35
CA GLU A 14 -31.71 17.98 -5.08
C GLU A 14 -30.44 18.17 -4.22
N PHE A 15 -29.30 17.87 -4.84
CA PHE A 15 -27.96 18.09 -4.29
C PHE A 15 -27.12 18.94 -5.24
N PRO A 16 -26.20 19.77 -4.74
CA PRO A 16 -25.31 20.53 -5.60
C PRO A 16 -24.38 19.56 -6.38
N PHE A 17 -24.25 19.81 -7.70
CA PHE A 17 -23.30 19.06 -8.53
C PHE A 17 -21.86 19.30 -8.06
N ASP A 18 -21.04 18.26 -8.04
CA ASP A 18 -19.63 18.32 -7.67
C ASP A 18 -18.73 17.57 -8.68
N ASP A 19 -17.46 17.42 -8.34
CA ASP A 19 -16.41 16.78 -9.14
C ASP A 19 -16.36 15.24 -9.03
N SER A 20 -17.37 14.59 -8.45
CA SER A 20 -17.46 13.13 -8.38
C SER A 20 -17.40 12.49 -9.76
N THR A 21 -16.66 11.40 -9.87
CA THR A 21 -16.43 10.72 -11.14
C THR A 21 -17.55 9.78 -11.56
N SER A 22 -18.37 9.33 -10.58
CA SER A 22 -19.44 8.37 -10.80
C SER A 22 -20.70 8.66 -10.00
N VAL A 23 -21.83 8.11 -10.45
CA VAL A 23 -23.11 8.16 -9.73
C VAL A 23 -22.98 7.58 -8.31
N LEU A 24 -22.21 6.51 -8.14
CA LEU A 24 -22.00 5.87 -6.82
C LEU A 24 -21.24 6.80 -5.87
N GLU A 25 -20.12 7.36 -6.33
CA GLU A 25 -19.30 8.29 -5.55
C GLU A 25 -20.10 9.52 -5.13
N PHE A 26 -20.80 10.14 -6.09
CA PHE A 26 -21.67 11.28 -5.84
C PHE A 26 -22.74 10.96 -4.80
N SER A 27 -23.43 9.80 -4.95
CA SER A 27 -24.49 9.41 -4.03
C SER A 27 -23.95 9.20 -2.61
N ASN A 28 -22.83 8.50 -2.45
CA ASN A 28 -22.20 8.26 -1.15
C ASN A 28 -21.78 9.57 -0.46
N LYS A 29 -21.19 10.49 -1.22
CA LYS A 29 -20.73 11.80 -0.72
C LYS A 29 -21.90 12.70 -0.33
N SER A 30 -22.91 12.78 -1.17
CA SER A 30 -24.08 13.64 -0.95
C SER A 30 -24.96 13.17 0.22
N LEU A 31 -25.08 11.85 0.42
CA LEU A 31 -25.91 11.27 1.47
C LEU A 31 -25.15 10.99 2.77
N GLY A 32 -23.80 11.04 2.74
CA GLY A 32 -22.96 10.75 3.90
C GLY A 32 -22.95 9.29 4.32
N GLU A 33 -23.56 8.42 3.53
CA GLU A 33 -23.65 6.97 3.80
C GLU A 33 -23.71 6.15 2.51
N LYS A 34 -23.32 4.87 2.58
CA LYS A 34 -23.34 3.93 1.44
C LYS A 34 -24.70 3.24 1.31
N ILE A 35 -25.71 3.92 0.74
CA ILE A 35 -27.07 3.35 0.55
C ILE A 35 -27.18 2.44 -0.66
N ILE A 36 -26.32 2.62 -1.67
CA ILE A 36 -26.31 1.77 -2.86
C ILE A 36 -25.40 0.58 -2.60
N PRO A 37 -25.94 -0.67 -2.54
CA PRO A 37 -25.13 -1.83 -2.25
C PRO A 37 -24.15 -2.15 -3.38
N THR A 38 -22.96 -2.63 -3.04
CA THR A 38 -21.92 -3.04 -3.99
C THR A 38 -21.30 -4.37 -3.57
N LEU A 39 -20.70 -5.12 -4.50
CA LEU A 39 -19.89 -6.32 -4.21
C LEU A 39 -18.55 -6.33 -4.96
N CYS A 40 -18.47 -5.72 -6.14
CA CYS A 40 -17.23 -5.66 -6.92
C CYS A 40 -16.50 -4.31 -6.79
N ASP A 41 -17.06 -3.37 -6.07
CA ASP A 41 -16.49 -2.05 -5.82
C ASP A 41 -15.66 -2.05 -4.53
N ASP A 42 -14.56 -1.28 -4.52
CA ASP A 42 -13.67 -1.11 -3.37
C ASP A 42 -12.95 0.22 -3.53
N ASP A 43 -12.79 0.94 -2.45
CA ASP A 43 -12.24 2.30 -2.43
C ASP A 43 -10.79 2.38 -2.98
N ASN A 44 -10.06 1.24 -3.04
CA ASN A 44 -8.71 1.12 -3.60
C ASN A 44 -8.67 0.72 -5.07
N LEU A 45 -9.81 0.44 -5.67
CA LEU A 45 -9.88 -0.16 -7.00
C LEU A 45 -10.67 0.73 -7.95
N ARG A 46 -10.27 0.74 -9.21
CA ARG A 46 -11.02 1.48 -10.24
C ARG A 46 -12.43 0.92 -10.39
N PRO A 47 -13.41 1.72 -10.78
CA PRO A 47 -14.77 1.24 -11.08
C PRO A 47 -14.77 0.09 -12.09
N TYR A 48 -15.51 -1.00 -11.81
CA TYR A 48 -15.47 -2.20 -12.65
C TYR A 48 -16.82 -2.59 -13.28
N GLY A 49 -17.92 -2.40 -12.54
CA GLY A 49 -19.28 -2.61 -13.05
C GLY A 49 -19.69 -4.08 -13.30
N ALA A 50 -18.94 -5.09 -12.78
CA ALA A 50 -19.18 -6.50 -13.08
C ALA A 50 -20.38 -7.08 -12.34
N CYS A 51 -20.52 -6.89 -11.02
CA CYS A 51 -21.54 -7.56 -10.21
C CYS A 51 -22.96 -7.04 -10.44
N ARG A 52 -23.12 -5.83 -10.92
CA ARG A 52 -24.43 -5.16 -11.16
C ARG A 52 -25.31 -4.94 -9.91
N VAL A 53 -24.84 -5.27 -8.73
CA VAL A 53 -25.58 -5.03 -7.48
C VAL A 53 -25.78 -3.53 -7.22
N CYS A 54 -24.87 -2.70 -7.71
CA CYS A 54 -24.97 -1.23 -7.64
C CYS A 54 -25.94 -0.61 -8.68
N SER A 55 -26.76 -1.40 -9.38
CA SER A 55 -27.70 -0.87 -10.37
C SER A 55 -28.64 0.15 -9.78
N VAL A 56 -28.84 1.26 -10.51
CA VAL A 56 -29.82 2.35 -10.24
C VAL A 56 -30.53 2.68 -11.54
N GLU A 57 -31.65 3.37 -11.48
CA GLU A 57 -32.21 4.02 -12.65
C GLU A 57 -31.73 5.47 -12.71
N VAL A 58 -31.35 5.91 -13.91
CA VAL A 58 -30.97 7.31 -14.18
C VAL A 58 -31.84 7.90 -15.27
N GLN A 59 -32.09 9.20 -15.16
CA GLN A 59 -32.82 10.00 -16.11
C GLN A 59 -32.05 11.29 -16.34
N HIS A 60 -31.74 11.60 -17.61
CA HIS A 60 -30.90 12.77 -17.94
C HIS A 60 -31.68 14.07 -18.09
N THR A 61 -32.97 13.97 -18.33
CA THR A 61 -33.89 15.10 -18.45
C THR A 61 -35.21 14.75 -17.76
N GLU A 62 -35.95 15.75 -17.27
CA GLU A 62 -37.15 15.54 -16.47
C GLU A 62 -38.21 14.63 -17.14
N ASP A 63 -38.37 14.78 -18.47
CA ASP A 63 -39.29 13.98 -19.28
C ASP A 63 -38.62 12.83 -20.04
N GLY A 64 -37.34 12.56 -19.80
CA GLY A 64 -36.57 11.55 -20.52
C GLY A 64 -36.85 10.14 -20.03
N PRO A 65 -36.44 9.10 -20.80
CA PRO A 65 -36.62 7.71 -20.38
C PRO A 65 -35.68 7.36 -19.24
N LYS A 66 -36.19 6.62 -18.25
CA LYS A 66 -35.37 5.98 -17.22
C LYS A 66 -34.55 4.83 -17.82
N ARG A 67 -33.26 4.77 -17.43
CA ARG A 67 -32.35 3.70 -17.86
C ARG A 67 -31.68 3.07 -16.63
N THR A 68 -31.65 1.75 -16.61
CA THR A 68 -30.91 1.01 -15.57
C THR A 68 -29.43 0.99 -15.90
N VAL A 69 -28.61 1.47 -14.98
CA VAL A 69 -27.14 1.58 -15.13
C VAL A 69 -26.42 1.06 -13.89
N ALA A 70 -25.13 0.74 -14.03
CA ALA A 70 -24.26 0.42 -12.91
C ALA A 70 -23.71 1.75 -12.32
N SER A 71 -24.15 2.13 -11.14
CA SER A 71 -23.79 3.43 -10.54
C SER A 71 -22.28 3.62 -10.34
N CYS A 72 -21.53 2.56 -10.02
CA CYS A 72 -20.09 2.63 -9.82
C CYS A 72 -19.30 3.02 -11.09
N HIS A 73 -19.87 2.81 -12.29
CA HIS A 73 -19.17 3.04 -13.57
C HIS A 73 -19.86 4.08 -14.46
N THR A 74 -20.96 4.64 -14.02
CA THR A 74 -21.71 5.65 -14.79
C THR A 74 -21.28 7.04 -14.35
N PRO A 75 -20.75 7.87 -15.27
CA PRO A 75 -20.39 9.26 -14.95
C PRO A 75 -21.60 10.07 -14.47
N ILE A 76 -21.37 10.95 -13.51
CA ILE A 76 -22.36 11.94 -13.05
C ILE A 76 -22.42 13.12 -14.01
N ASN A 77 -23.61 13.66 -14.22
CA ASN A 77 -23.80 14.86 -15.04
C ASN A 77 -24.79 15.84 -14.38
N PRO A 78 -24.62 17.15 -14.57
CA PRO A 78 -25.58 18.13 -14.08
C PRO A 78 -26.99 17.87 -14.58
N GLY A 79 -27.97 18.05 -13.71
CA GLY A 79 -29.40 17.82 -14.01
C GLY A 79 -29.84 16.36 -14.02
N MET A 80 -28.92 15.39 -13.77
CA MET A 80 -29.24 13.97 -13.71
C MET A 80 -30.16 13.68 -12.52
N ARG A 81 -31.17 12.81 -12.75
CA ARG A 81 -32.04 12.24 -11.73
C ARG A 81 -31.67 10.79 -11.51
N ILE A 82 -31.40 10.39 -10.28
CA ILE A 82 -30.95 9.08 -9.84
C ILE A 82 -32.05 8.48 -8.94
N TYR A 83 -32.55 7.29 -9.30
CA TYR A 83 -33.52 6.57 -8.50
C TYR A 83 -32.85 5.32 -7.95
N THR A 84 -32.61 5.33 -6.63
CA THR A 84 -31.82 4.29 -5.98
C THR A 84 -32.65 3.11 -5.53
N ASN A 85 -33.99 3.26 -5.44
CA ASN A 85 -34.85 2.36 -4.69
C ASN A 85 -36.20 2.06 -5.35
N SER A 86 -36.31 2.17 -6.70
CA SER A 86 -37.52 1.77 -7.44
C SER A 86 -37.79 0.28 -7.32
N ASP A 87 -39.05 -0.15 -7.54
CA ASP A 87 -39.42 -1.56 -7.43
C ASP A 87 -38.70 -2.45 -8.45
N SER A 88 -38.40 -1.92 -9.63
CA SER A 88 -37.59 -2.58 -10.65
C SER A 88 -36.16 -2.82 -10.16
N ILE A 89 -35.53 -1.83 -9.55
CA ILE A 89 -34.19 -1.92 -9.00
C ILE A 89 -34.14 -2.87 -7.80
N LYS A 90 -35.08 -2.79 -6.88
CA LYS A 90 -35.18 -3.76 -5.76
C LYS A 90 -35.27 -5.20 -6.27
N THR A 91 -36.13 -5.44 -7.25
CA THR A 91 -36.29 -6.77 -7.85
C THR A 91 -35.03 -7.24 -8.56
N LEU A 92 -34.38 -6.36 -9.33
CA LEU A 92 -33.14 -6.67 -10.04
C LEU A 92 -32.03 -7.05 -9.07
N ARG A 93 -31.75 -6.20 -8.08
CA ARG A 93 -30.70 -6.44 -7.07
C ARG A 93 -30.93 -7.74 -6.31
N LYS A 94 -32.17 -7.99 -5.87
CA LYS A 94 -32.52 -9.22 -5.18
C LYS A 94 -32.24 -10.44 -6.04
N ASN A 95 -32.66 -10.44 -7.32
CA ASN A 95 -32.41 -11.55 -8.24
C ASN A 95 -30.92 -11.81 -8.47
N ILE A 96 -30.11 -10.74 -8.62
CA ILE A 96 -28.67 -10.86 -8.77
C ILE A 96 -28.04 -11.50 -7.52
N VAL A 97 -28.40 -11.04 -6.32
CA VAL A 97 -27.85 -11.57 -5.07
C VAL A 97 -28.30 -13.02 -4.83
N GLU A 98 -29.54 -13.38 -5.16
CA GLU A 98 -30.01 -14.78 -5.09
C GLU A 98 -29.23 -15.70 -6.06
N LEU A 99 -28.88 -15.21 -7.26
CA LEU A 99 -28.05 -15.96 -8.21
C LEU A 99 -26.61 -16.14 -7.66
N VAL A 100 -26.03 -15.11 -7.07
CA VAL A 100 -24.72 -15.22 -6.42
C VAL A 100 -24.76 -16.25 -5.29
N LEU A 101 -25.77 -16.19 -4.44
CA LEU A 101 -25.95 -17.11 -3.32
C LEU A 101 -26.27 -18.55 -3.73
N SER A 102 -26.78 -18.79 -4.94
CA SER A 102 -27.02 -20.14 -5.43
C SER A 102 -25.75 -20.98 -5.61
N ASP A 103 -24.61 -20.32 -5.87
CA ASP A 103 -23.28 -20.96 -6.00
C ASP A 103 -22.37 -20.59 -4.83
N HIS A 104 -22.93 -20.31 -3.65
CA HIS A 104 -22.21 -19.97 -2.42
C HIS A 104 -22.69 -20.89 -1.27
N PRO A 105 -21.80 -21.33 -0.34
CA PRO A 105 -22.21 -22.22 0.75
C PRO A 105 -23.23 -21.53 1.69
N PRO A 106 -24.41 -22.14 1.95
CA PRO A 106 -25.42 -21.56 2.83
C PRO A 106 -25.12 -21.77 4.32
N GLU A 107 -23.86 -21.79 4.70
CA GLU A 107 -23.36 -22.17 6.04
C GLU A 107 -22.90 -20.94 6.85
N CYS A 108 -23.64 -19.83 6.75
CA CYS A 108 -23.26 -18.57 7.39
C CYS A 108 -23.01 -18.68 8.91
N LEU A 109 -23.79 -19.50 9.62
CA LEU A 109 -23.67 -19.64 11.05
C LEU A 109 -22.32 -20.25 11.52
N THR A 110 -21.70 -21.07 10.68
CA THR A 110 -20.42 -21.73 10.95
C THR A 110 -19.25 -21.08 10.19
N CYS A 111 -19.54 -20.06 9.39
CA CYS A 111 -18.55 -19.37 8.59
C CYS A 111 -17.64 -18.51 9.47
N GLU A 112 -16.33 -18.56 9.21
CA GLU A 112 -15.31 -17.79 9.93
C GLU A 112 -15.46 -16.25 9.85
N VAL A 113 -16.33 -15.75 8.95
CA VAL A 113 -16.61 -14.31 8.78
C VAL A 113 -18.08 -13.97 9.03
N ASN A 114 -18.80 -14.83 9.74
CA ASN A 114 -20.16 -14.53 10.12
C ASN A 114 -20.26 -13.22 10.90
N GLY A 115 -21.16 -12.31 10.46
CA GLY A 115 -21.28 -10.96 11.05
C GLY A 115 -20.24 -9.94 10.57
N ASN A 116 -19.30 -10.34 9.69
CA ASN A 116 -18.34 -9.45 9.04
C ASN A 116 -18.13 -9.87 7.58
N CYS A 117 -19.21 -9.98 6.83
CA CYS A 117 -19.24 -10.44 5.45
C CYS A 117 -20.11 -9.51 4.60
N GLU A 118 -19.50 -8.81 3.63
CA GLU A 118 -20.21 -7.87 2.76
C GLU A 118 -21.37 -8.55 1.98
N LEU A 119 -21.22 -9.84 1.62
CA LEU A 119 -22.31 -10.56 0.94
C LEU A 119 -23.52 -10.78 1.87
N GLN A 120 -23.30 -11.03 3.18
CA GLN A 120 -24.40 -11.12 4.16
C GLN A 120 -25.13 -9.78 4.28
N ASP A 121 -24.37 -8.69 4.41
CA ASP A 121 -24.95 -7.34 4.57
C ASP A 121 -25.76 -6.95 3.33
N VAL A 122 -25.19 -7.20 2.14
CA VAL A 122 -25.90 -6.96 0.87
C VAL A 122 -27.15 -7.84 0.74
N ALA A 123 -27.06 -9.13 1.08
CA ALA A 123 -28.24 -10.03 1.05
C ALA A 123 -29.35 -9.55 1.99
N ALA A 124 -28.98 -9.07 3.18
CA ALA A 124 -29.92 -8.49 4.13
C ALA A 124 -30.56 -7.20 3.58
N SER A 125 -29.74 -6.28 3.03
CA SER A 125 -30.19 -4.98 2.52
C SER A 125 -31.16 -5.11 1.34
N VAL A 126 -30.98 -6.12 0.45
CA VAL A 126 -31.86 -6.37 -0.69
C VAL A 126 -33.04 -7.33 -0.36
N GLY A 127 -33.15 -7.72 0.91
CA GLY A 127 -34.28 -8.51 1.40
C GLY A 127 -34.33 -9.96 0.89
N VAL A 128 -33.20 -10.62 0.69
CA VAL A 128 -33.13 -12.04 0.40
C VAL A 128 -33.54 -12.85 1.63
N ARG A 129 -34.54 -13.75 1.50
CA ARG A 129 -35.00 -14.65 2.57
C ARG A 129 -34.87 -16.12 2.19
N GLN A 130 -34.85 -16.39 0.91
CA GLN A 130 -34.67 -17.73 0.35
C GLN A 130 -34.01 -17.62 -1.02
N ILE A 131 -33.31 -18.66 -1.40
CA ILE A 131 -32.70 -18.78 -2.73
C ILE A 131 -33.65 -19.57 -3.60
N ARG A 132 -34.17 -18.94 -4.67
CA ARG A 132 -35.13 -19.56 -5.61
C ARG A 132 -34.47 -20.33 -6.74
N TYR A 133 -33.20 -20.09 -6.99
CA TYR A 133 -32.43 -20.71 -8.06
C TYR A 133 -31.85 -22.05 -7.61
N ALA A 134 -31.67 -22.97 -8.57
CA ALA A 134 -31.04 -24.26 -8.31
C ALA A 134 -29.60 -24.05 -7.78
N LYS A 135 -29.13 -25.00 -6.95
CA LYS A 135 -27.78 -25.02 -6.43
C LYS A 135 -26.76 -25.02 -7.57
N GLY A 136 -25.80 -24.10 -7.54
CA GLY A 136 -24.71 -24.07 -8.48
C GLY A 136 -23.71 -25.21 -8.27
N GLU A 137 -22.89 -25.49 -9.29
CA GLU A 137 -21.94 -26.60 -9.28
C GLU A 137 -20.50 -26.16 -9.57
N ASN A 138 -20.22 -24.84 -9.69
CA ASN A 138 -18.89 -24.35 -9.97
C ASN A 138 -18.09 -24.14 -8.68
N HIS A 139 -18.38 -23.08 -7.90
CA HIS A 139 -17.57 -22.71 -6.75
C HIS A 139 -17.73 -23.68 -5.58
N LEU A 140 -18.94 -24.18 -5.35
CA LEU A 140 -19.25 -25.09 -4.23
C LEU A 140 -18.40 -26.37 -4.21
N ASN A 141 -17.92 -26.82 -5.35
CA ASN A 141 -17.15 -28.06 -5.49
C ASN A 141 -15.63 -27.82 -5.55
N ARG A 142 -15.16 -26.59 -5.35
CA ARG A 142 -13.73 -26.27 -5.41
C ARG A 142 -13.01 -26.69 -4.13
N GLU A 143 -11.85 -27.28 -4.28
CA GLU A 143 -10.95 -27.58 -3.17
C GLU A 143 -10.31 -26.31 -2.61
N LYS A 144 -9.95 -26.37 -1.34
CA LYS A 144 -9.27 -25.27 -0.66
C LYS A 144 -7.77 -25.37 -0.93
N ASP A 145 -7.18 -24.23 -1.29
CA ASP A 145 -5.73 -24.10 -1.35
C ASP A 145 -5.20 -23.51 -0.02
N LEU A 146 -4.43 -24.34 0.70
CA LEU A 146 -3.82 -23.99 1.99
C LEU A 146 -2.28 -23.93 1.90
N SER A 147 -1.74 -23.91 0.69
CA SER A 147 -0.30 -23.97 0.44
C SER A 147 0.44 -22.70 0.85
N HIS A 148 -0.24 -21.55 0.85
CA HIS A 148 0.40 -20.27 1.11
C HIS A 148 0.61 -20.02 2.61
N ALA A 149 1.80 -19.53 3.00
CA ALA A 149 2.19 -19.37 4.40
C ALA A 149 1.33 -18.35 5.19
N TYR A 150 0.76 -17.34 4.51
CA TYR A 150 0.06 -16.22 5.14
C TYR A 150 -1.42 -16.13 4.76
N MET A 151 -1.83 -16.77 3.69
CA MET A 151 -3.19 -16.67 3.16
C MET A 151 -3.78 -18.05 2.86
N ARG A 152 -5.10 -18.13 2.84
CA ARG A 152 -5.87 -19.29 2.40
C ARG A 152 -6.76 -18.90 1.24
N MET A 153 -6.96 -19.80 0.29
CA MET A 153 -7.89 -19.63 -0.81
C MET A 153 -8.96 -20.72 -0.76
N ASP A 154 -10.17 -20.31 -0.45
CA ASP A 154 -11.37 -21.17 -0.42
C ASP A 154 -12.34 -20.70 -1.52
N LEU A 155 -12.14 -21.20 -2.72
CA LEU A 155 -12.94 -20.79 -3.87
C LEU A 155 -14.41 -21.19 -3.76
N SER A 156 -14.79 -22.09 -2.83
CA SER A 156 -16.21 -22.36 -2.57
C SER A 156 -16.99 -21.12 -2.13
N LYS A 157 -16.29 -20.15 -1.53
CA LYS A 157 -16.84 -18.86 -1.09
C LYS A 157 -16.70 -17.74 -2.12
N CYS A 158 -16.09 -18.02 -3.28
CA CYS A 158 -15.84 -17.00 -4.31
C CYS A 158 -17.15 -16.61 -5.01
N ILE A 159 -17.32 -15.31 -5.26
CA ILE A 159 -18.47 -14.74 -5.98
C ILE A 159 -18.06 -14.08 -7.31
N ASN A 160 -16.87 -14.38 -7.80
CA ASN A 160 -16.32 -13.83 -9.06
C ASN A 160 -16.37 -12.30 -9.17
N CYS A 161 -16.24 -11.59 -8.05
CA CYS A 161 -16.27 -10.12 -8.04
C CYS A 161 -14.98 -9.48 -8.62
N SER A 162 -13.94 -10.26 -8.84
CA SER A 162 -12.62 -9.85 -9.36
C SER A 162 -11.86 -8.81 -8.52
N ARG A 163 -12.29 -8.50 -7.29
CA ARG A 163 -11.58 -7.51 -6.44
C ARG A 163 -10.16 -7.96 -6.16
N CYS A 164 -9.92 -9.24 -5.87
CA CYS A 164 -8.59 -9.80 -5.59
C CYS A 164 -7.67 -9.75 -6.82
N VAL A 165 -8.19 -10.03 -8.02
CA VAL A 165 -7.44 -9.92 -9.28
C VAL A 165 -7.02 -8.47 -9.50
N ARG A 166 -7.95 -7.54 -9.39
CA ARG A 166 -7.68 -6.11 -9.56
C ARG A 166 -6.76 -5.57 -8.47
N ALA A 167 -6.89 -6.02 -7.22
CA ALA A 167 -5.95 -5.62 -6.17
C ALA A 167 -4.52 -6.12 -6.46
N CYS A 168 -4.37 -7.31 -7.02
CA CYS A 168 -3.07 -7.83 -7.43
C CYS A 168 -2.46 -7.03 -8.59
N ASP A 169 -3.30 -6.55 -9.52
CA ASP A 169 -2.93 -5.68 -10.64
C ASP A 169 -2.81 -4.21 -10.18
N GLU A 170 -3.92 -3.57 -9.82
CA GLU A 170 -4.03 -2.11 -9.66
C GLU A 170 -3.34 -1.58 -8.40
N VAL A 171 -3.19 -2.40 -7.34
CA VAL A 171 -2.56 -1.97 -6.08
C VAL A 171 -1.11 -2.43 -6.01
N GLN A 172 -0.83 -3.72 -6.27
CA GLN A 172 0.51 -4.29 -6.13
C GLN A 172 1.31 -4.31 -7.45
N GLY A 173 0.65 -4.43 -8.61
CA GLY A 173 1.32 -4.61 -9.91
C GLY A 173 2.08 -5.93 -10.02
N GLN A 174 1.52 -7.03 -9.47
CA GLN A 174 2.16 -8.35 -9.45
C GLN A 174 1.55 -9.35 -10.43
N PHE A 175 0.26 -9.21 -10.74
CA PHE A 175 -0.48 -10.03 -11.72
C PHE A 175 -0.55 -11.53 -11.41
N THR A 176 -0.22 -11.96 -10.21
CA THR A 176 -0.28 -13.38 -9.81
C THR A 176 -1.70 -13.94 -9.90
N LEU A 177 -2.70 -13.14 -9.49
CA LEU A 177 -4.09 -13.55 -9.54
C LEU A 177 -4.74 -13.14 -10.87
N THR A 178 -5.43 -14.09 -11.49
CA THR A 178 -6.15 -13.85 -12.75
C THR A 178 -7.46 -14.64 -12.80
N MET A 179 -8.31 -14.35 -13.80
CA MET A 179 -9.51 -15.14 -14.09
C MET A 179 -9.18 -16.21 -15.13
N THR A 180 -9.63 -17.42 -14.89
CA THR A 180 -9.58 -18.51 -15.88
C THR A 180 -10.99 -19.06 -16.14
N GLY A 181 -11.14 -19.81 -17.24
CA GLY A 181 -12.46 -20.28 -17.69
C GLY A 181 -13.32 -19.18 -18.30
N ARG A 182 -14.58 -19.50 -18.57
CA ARG A 182 -15.55 -18.54 -19.11
C ARG A 182 -16.97 -18.91 -18.71
N GLY A 183 -17.86 -17.91 -18.72
CA GLY A 183 -19.25 -18.10 -18.31
C GLY A 183 -19.35 -18.62 -16.88
N PHE A 184 -20.18 -19.63 -16.65
CA PHE A 184 -20.41 -20.22 -15.32
C PHE A 184 -19.15 -20.92 -14.75
N GLU A 185 -18.25 -21.40 -15.60
CA GLU A 185 -17.00 -22.08 -15.18
C GLU A 185 -15.87 -21.12 -14.82
N SER A 186 -16.10 -19.81 -14.90
CA SER A 186 -15.09 -18.82 -14.54
C SER A 186 -14.66 -18.95 -13.08
N ARG A 187 -13.37 -18.88 -12.82
CA ARG A 187 -12.80 -18.91 -11.47
C ARG A 187 -11.54 -18.07 -11.37
N ILE A 188 -11.15 -17.73 -10.16
CA ILE A 188 -9.85 -17.15 -9.87
C ILE A 188 -8.78 -18.25 -9.91
N THR A 189 -7.61 -17.92 -10.42
CA THR A 189 -6.43 -18.77 -10.39
C THR A 189 -5.16 -17.95 -10.14
N THR A 190 -4.07 -18.64 -9.85
CA THR A 190 -2.73 -18.08 -9.63
C THR A 190 -1.81 -18.48 -10.77
N ASP A 191 -1.09 -17.52 -11.35
CA ASP A 191 -0.16 -17.72 -12.47
C ASP A 191 -0.70 -18.72 -13.53
N ASN A 192 -0.02 -19.82 -13.82
CA ASN A 192 -0.44 -20.88 -14.74
C ASN A 192 -1.22 -21.98 -14.04
N ASP A 193 -2.15 -21.66 -13.15
CA ASP A 193 -2.95 -22.59 -12.33
C ASP A 193 -2.09 -23.37 -11.30
N MET A 194 -1.08 -22.72 -10.79
CA MET A 194 -0.21 -23.23 -9.71
C MET A 194 -0.89 -23.11 -8.35
N LEU A 195 -0.39 -23.83 -7.35
CA LEU A 195 -0.78 -23.61 -5.95
C LEU A 195 -0.37 -22.19 -5.51
N PHE A 196 -1.19 -21.58 -4.65
CA PHE A 196 -0.99 -20.20 -4.22
C PHE A 196 0.37 -19.97 -3.57
N GLY A 197 0.86 -20.95 -2.80
CA GLY A 197 2.18 -20.89 -2.15
C GLY A 197 3.37 -21.02 -3.10
N ASP A 198 3.17 -21.63 -4.27
CA ASP A 198 4.21 -21.85 -5.29
C ASP A 198 4.23 -20.76 -6.37
N SER A 199 3.26 -19.82 -6.30
CA SER A 199 3.08 -18.76 -7.28
C SER A 199 4.08 -17.60 -7.09
N SER A 200 4.09 -16.66 -8.03
CA SER A 200 4.88 -15.42 -7.97
C SER A 200 4.38 -14.42 -6.89
N CYS A 201 3.49 -14.82 -5.99
CA CYS A 201 2.89 -13.98 -4.97
C CYS A 201 3.92 -13.37 -4.02
N VAL A 202 3.89 -12.05 -3.85
CA VAL A 202 4.75 -11.32 -2.91
C VAL A 202 4.14 -11.18 -1.50
N SER A 203 3.07 -11.89 -1.21
CA SER A 203 2.41 -11.96 0.11
C SER A 203 1.96 -10.59 0.68
N CYS A 204 1.59 -9.65 -0.15
CA CYS A 204 1.17 -8.31 0.30
C CYS A 204 -0.19 -8.30 1.01
N GLY A 205 -1.05 -9.30 0.76
CA GLY A 205 -2.37 -9.46 1.37
C GLY A 205 -3.45 -8.47 0.89
N ALA A 206 -3.21 -7.68 -0.17
CA ALA A 206 -4.20 -6.77 -0.73
C ALA A 206 -5.47 -7.52 -1.17
N CYS A 207 -5.31 -8.71 -1.77
CA CYS A 207 -6.41 -9.58 -2.17
C CYS A 207 -7.27 -10.08 -0.99
N ALA A 208 -6.65 -10.41 0.16
CA ALA A 208 -7.35 -10.83 1.36
C ALA A 208 -8.08 -9.65 2.03
N GLN A 209 -7.47 -8.46 2.03
CA GLN A 209 -8.09 -7.25 2.59
C GLN A 209 -9.37 -6.86 1.86
N THR A 210 -9.36 -6.94 0.53
CA THR A 210 -10.49 -6.52 -0.33
C THR A 210 -11.54 -7.60 -0.54
N CYS A 211 -11.29 -8.88 -0.18
CA CYS A 211 -12.23 -9.98 -0.46
C CYS A 211 -13.53 -9.83 0.35
N PRO A 212 -14.70 -9.71 -0.30
CA PRO A 212 -15.98 -9.45 0.37
C PRO A 212 -16.56 -10.67 1.10
N THR A 213 -16.08 -11.88 0.77
CA THR A 213 -16.63 -13.16 1.28
C THR A 213 -15.61 -14.02 2.00
N SER A 214 -14.36 -13.54 2.14
CA SER A 214 -13.22 -14.34 2.63
C SER A 214 -12.94 -15.61 1.84
N ALA A 215 -13.23 -15.60 0.54
CA ALA A 215 -12.71 -16.62 -0.39
C ALA A 215 -11.15 -16.59 -0.41
N ILE A 216 -10.56 -15.42 -0.20
CA ILE A 216 -9.14 -15.28 0.17
C ILE A 216 -9.13 -14.62 1.55
N SER A 217 -8.49 -15.27 2.51
CA SER A 217 -8.40 -14.83 3.91
C SER A 217 -7.00 -15.00 4.47
N ASP A 218 -6.69 -14.23 5.52
CA ASP A 218 -5.42 -14.33 6.23
C ASP A 218 -5.40 -15.54 7.18
N VAL A 219 -4.28 -16.27 7.23
CA VAL A 219 -4.11 -17.44 8.12
C VAL A 219 -4.13 -17.03 9.59
N PHE A 220 -3.59 -15.86 9.91
CA PHE A 220 -3.35 -15.41 11.28
C PHE A 220 -4.35 -14.36 11.78
N GLN A 221 -5.29 -13.97 10.94
CA GLN A 221 -6.23 -12.88 11.26
C GLN A 221 -7.66 -13.41 11.22
N SER A 222 -8.38 -13.27 12.31
CA SER A 222 -9.80 -13.61 12.36
C SER A 222 -10.66 -12.38 12.11
N LYS A 223 -11.56 -12.47 11.14
CA LYS A 223 -12.57 -11.43 10.87
C LYS A 223 -13.83 -11.57 11.74
N SER A 224 -14.04 -12.75 12.34
CA SER A 224 -15.24 -13.04 13.14
C SER A 224 -15.11 -12.64 14.61
N VAL A 225 -13.92 -12.26 15.07
CA VAL A 225 -13.68 -11.85 16.44
C VAL A 225 -13.74 -10.34 16.52
N GLU A 226 -14.67 -9.80 17.31
CA GLU A 226 -14.77 -8.37 17.55
C GLU A 226 -13.56 -7.88 18.37
N ALA A 227 -12.91 -6.83 17.91
CA ALA A 227 -11.78 -6.21 18.57
C ALA A 227 -12.26 -5.34 19.76
N ASP A 228 -11.49 -5.31 20.82
CA ASP A 228 -11.73 -4.38 21.94
C ASP A 228 -11.43 -2.94 21.54
N LYS A 229 -10.43 -2.76 20.68
CA LYS A 229 -10.03 -1.45 20.13
C LYS A 229 -9.29 -1.62 18.81
N THR A 230 -9.35 -0.57 17.99
CA THR A 230 -8.48 -0.40 16.81
C THR A 230 -7.54 0.77 17.07
N VAL A 231 -6.25 0.56 16.88
CA VAL A 231 -5.20 1.57 17.10
C VAL A 231 -4.52 1.86 15.78
N ARG A 232 -4.45 3.14 15.43
CA ARG A 232 -3.66 3.60 14.28
C ARG A 232 -2.21 3.81 14.71
N THR A 233 -1.28 3.23 13.97
CA THR A 233 0.16 3.32 14.25
C THR A 233 0.96 3.35 12.96
N THR A 234 2.27 3.59 13.06
CA THR A 234 3.19 3.59 11.94
C THR A 234 3.98 2.29 11.89
N CYS A 235 4.11 1.70 10.71
CA CYS A 235 4.94 0.54 10.47
C CYS A 235 6.43 0.86 10.71
N SER A 236 7.10 0.06 11.53
CA SER A 236 8.51 0.28 11.91
C SER A 236 9.53 -0.38 10.98
N TYR A 237 9.10 -1.06 9.91
CA TYR A 237 10.02 -1.89 9.11
C TYR A 237 10.85 -1.12 8.08
N CYS A 238 10.31 -0.09 7.44
CA CYS A 238 11.07 0.67 6.44
C CYS A 238 10.65 2.14 6.36
N GLY A 239 11.40 2.92 5.59
CA GLY A 239 11.22 4.36 5.45
C GLY A 239 9.95 4.83 4.72
N VAL A 240 9.13 3.94 4.18
CA VAL A 240 7.82 4.32 3.62
C VAL A 240 6.91 4.92 4.69
N GLY A 241 7.03 4.46 5.95
CA GLY A 241 6.23 4.98 7.06
C GLY A 241 4.74 4.67 6.94
N CYS A 242 4.39 3.50 6.37
CA CYS A 242 2.99 3.09 6.21
C CYS A 242 2.21 3.19 7.51
N ASN A 243 1.02 3.78 7.47
CA ASN A 243 0.10 3.68 8.58
C ASN A 243 -0.61 2.32 8.57
N LEU A 244 -0.83 1.81 9.77
CA LEU A 244 -1.49 0.54 10.02
C LEU A 244 -2.64 0.76 10.99
N GLU A 245 -3.78 0.13 10.73
CA GLU A 245 -4.87 -0.03 11.68
C GLU A 245 -4.78 -1.41 12.29
N VAL A 246 -4.46 -1.43 13.57
CA VAL A 246 -4.22 -2.64 14.36
C VAL A 246 -5.44 -2.91 15.22
N ALA A 247 -6.18 -3.96 14.90
CA ALA A 247 -7.27 -4.45 15.72
C ALA A 247 -6.71 -5.31 16.86
N VAL A 248 -7.07 -5.00 18.11
CA VAL A 248 -6.53 -5.62 19.33
C VAL A 248 -7.66 -6.18 20.18
N LYS A 249 -7.44 -7.38 20.74
CA LYS A 249 -8.29 -8.00 21.72
C LYS A 249 -7.46 -8.66 22.83
N ASN A 250 -7.77 -8.41 24.10
CA ASN A 250 -7.01 -8.95 25.24
C ASN A 250 -5.49 -8.72 25.10
N ASP A 251 -5.10 -7.52 24.65
CA ASP A 251 -3.71 -7.13 24.36
C ASP A 251 -3.00 -7.96 23.27
N GLU A 252 -3.74 -8.76 22.51
CA GLU A 252 -3.22 -9.48 21.33
C GLU A 252 -3.68 -8.82 20.03
N VAL A 253 -2.80 -8.80 19.03
CA VAL A 253 -3.14 -8.32 17.68
C VAL A 253 -3.98 -9.36 16.95
N LEU A 254 -5.20 -8.97 16.59
CA LEU A 254 -6.12 -9.81 15.82
C LEU A 254 -5.89 -9.67 14.32
N SER A 255 -5.73 -8.44 13.86
CA SER A 255 -5.58 -8.15 12.43
C SER A 255 -4.89 -6.81 12.21
N ILE A 256 -4.26 -6.68 11.04
CA ILE A 256 -3.68 -5.43 10.57
C ILE A 256 -4.29 -5.09 9.22
N ARG A 257 -4.81 -3.85 9.10
CA ARG A 257 -5.31 -3.27 7.85
C ARG A 257 -4.52 -2.03 7.49
N ALA A 258 -4.53 -1.67 6.23
CA ALA A 258 -3.98 -0.42 5.73
C ALA A 258 -5.12 0.61 5.59
N PRO A 259 -5.05 1.77 6.26
CA PRO A 259 -6.03 2.84 6.10
C PRO A 259 -5.90 3.51 4.73
N GLN A 260 -7.04 4.03 4.22
CA GLN A 260 -7.11 4.71 2.93
C GLN A 260 -6.47 6.10 2.96
N ASP A 261 -6.72 6.84 4.03
CA ASP A 261 -6.32 8.23 4.25
C ASP A 261 -4.88 8.36 4.74
N ALA A 262 -3.96 7.57 4.21
CA ALA A 262 -2.55 7.51 4.61
C ALA A 262 -1.61 7.46 3.40
N VAL A 263 -0.31 7.71 3.63
CA VAL A 263 0.73 7.68 2.58
C VAL A 263 0.74 6.36 1.77
N ASN A 264 0.34 5.28 2.39
CA ASN A 264 0.22 3.97 1.77
C ASN A 264 -1.14 3.69 1.11
N ALA A 265 -2.11 4.60 1.20
CA ALA A 265 -3.38 4.57 0.47
C ALA A 265 -4.01 3.16 0.40
N GLY A 266 -4.37 2.60 1.55
CA GLY A 266 -5.01 1.28 1.65
C GLY A 266 -4.11 0.07 1.34
N HIS A 267 -2.81 0.27 1.06
CA HIS A 267 -1.86 -0.79 0.76
C HIS A 267 -0.82 -0.99 1.85
N THR A 268 -0.36 -2.23 2.03
CA THR A 268 0.78 -2.59 2.87
C THR A 268 1.48 -3.81 2.28
N CYS A 269 2.75 -4.02 2.66
CA CYS A 269 3.51 -5.19 2.21
C CYS A 269 3.40 -6.35 3.21
N LEU A 270 4.00 -7.48 2.87
CA LEU A 270 4.13 -8.66 3.73
C LEU A 270 4.55 -8.31 5.16
N LYS A 271 5.58 -7.48 5.33
CA LYS A 271 6.10 -7.15 6.67
C LYS A 271 5.09 -6.35 7.49
N GLY A 272 4.49 -5.32 6.90
CA GLY A 272 3.50 -4.49 7.59
C GLY A 272 2.26 -5.27 8.00
N ARG A 273 1.82 -6.24 7.17
CA ARG A 273 0.61 -7.01 7.40
C ARG A 273 0.81 -8.22 8.31
N TYR A 274 1.89 -9.00 8.11
CA TYR A 274 2.01 -10.34 8.71
C TYR A 274 3.15 -10.48 9.70
N ALA A 275 4.15 -9.60 9.69
CA ALA A 275 5.33 -9.76 10.54
C ALA A 275 5.18 -9.14 11.93
N PHE A 276 4.00 -9.20 12.52
CA PHE A 276 3.72 -8.63 13.85
C PHE A 276 3.94 -9.62 15.01
N LYS A 277 4.05 -10.91 14.75
CA LYS A 277 4.15 -11.94 15.80
C LYS A 277 5.43 -11.88 16.63
N PHE A 278 6.45 -11.11 16.22
CA PHE A 278 7.71 -11.00 16.94
C PHE A 278 7.55 -10.43 18.35
N TYR A 279 6.53 -9.61 18.59
CA TYR A 279 6.34 -8.96 19.91
C TYR A 279 5.89 -9.93 21.01
N ASN A 280 5.22 -11.05 20.64
CA ASN A 280 4.76 -12.12 21.54
C ASN A 280 5.51 -13.45 21.31
N HIS A 281 6.63 -13.45 20.58
CA HIS A 281 7.40 -14.65 20.35
C HIS A 281 7.99 -15.16 21.66
N GLU A 282 8.05 -16.49 21.85
CA GLU A 282 8.60 -17.11 23.05
C GLU A 282 10.07 -16.78 23.30
N ASP A 283 10.85 -16.59 22.23
CA ASP A 283 12.26 -16.18 22.31
C ASP A 283 12.47 -14.70 22.62
N ARG A 284 11.38 -13.91 22.77
CA ARG A 284 11.51 -12.48 23.07
C ARG A 284 12.07 -12.29 24.46
N LEU A 285 13.14 -11.51 24.58
CA LEU A 285 13.71 -11.14 25.87
C LEU A 285 12.71 -10.25 26.64
N THR A 286 12.31 -10.68 27.82
CA THR A 286 11.37 -9.98 28.74
C THR A 286 12.06 -9.38 29.93
N SER A 287 13.35 -9.66 30.14
CA SER A 287 14.20 -9.11 31.20
C SER A 287 15.59 -8.82 30.64
N PRO A 288 16.36 -7.90 31.25
CA PRO A 288 17.76 -7.71 30.94
C PRO A 288 18.58 -8.96 31.19
N LEU A 289 19.67 -9.14 30.45
CA LEU A 289 20.60 -10.25 30.63
C LEU A 289 22.00 -9.67 30.89
N ILE A 290 22.70 -10.22 31.86
CA ILE A 290 24.11 -9.92 32.10
C ILE A 290 24.96 -11.19 32.00
N ARG A 291 26.23 -11.03 31.61
CA ARG A 291 27.15 -12.17 31.50
C ARG A 291 27.78 -12.50 32.84
N LYS A 292 27.47 -13.70 33.38
CA LYS A 292 28.10 -14.25 34.59
C LYS A 292 28.76 -15.59 34.22
N ASN A 293 30.03 -15.74 34.49
CA ASN A 293 30.81 -16.98 34.21
C ASN A 293 30.72 -17.44 32.73
N GLY A 294 30.66 -16.50 31.80
CA GLY A 294 30.56 -16.77 30.36
C GLY A 294 29.16 -16.94 29.81
N GLU A 295 28.13 -17.12 30.62
CA GLU A 295 26.73 -17.29 30.22
C GLU A 295 25.91 -16.04 30.44
N LEU A 296 24.95 -15.77 29.55
CA LEU A 296 23.96 -14.70 29.74
C LEU A 296 22.85 -15.18 30.66
N VAL A 297 22.66 -14.50 31.77
CA VAL A 297 21.64 -14.83 32.77
C VAL A 297 20.69 -13.65 32.99
N PRO A 298 19.40 -13.89 33.23
CA PRO A 298 18.43 -12.84 33.55
C PRO A 298 18.82 -12.08 34.82
N CYS A 299 18.57 -10.76 34.83
CA CYS A 299 18.76 -9.89 35.99
C CYS A 299 17.66 -8.84 36.07
N SER A 300 17.61 -8.07 37.18
CA SER A 300 16.74 -6.92 37.28
C SER A 300 17.27 -5.73 36.46
N TRP A 301 16.40 -4.77 36.19
CA TRP A 301 16.82 -3.50 35.54
C TRP A 301 17.82 -2.74 36.40
N ASP A 302 17.65 -2.69 37.71
CA ASP A 302 18.57 -2.01 38.61
C ASP A 302 19.96 -2.67 38.55
N GLU A 303 20.03 -3.99 38.63
CA GLU A 303 21.30 -4.74 38.50
C GLU A 303 21.98 -4.47 37.14
N ALA A 304 21.20 -4.42 36.04
CA ALA A 304 21.73 -4.15 34.72
C ALA A 304 22.27 -2.71 34.58
N LEU A 305 21.51 -1.73 35.09
CA LEU A 305 21.88 -0.32 35.04
C LEU A 305 23.10 0.00 35.94
N ASP A 306 23.16 -0.56 37.13
CA ASP A 306 24.34 -0.45 38.00
C ASP A 306 25.58 -1.06 37.34
N PHE A 307 25.46 -2.23 36.73
CA PHE A 307 26.55 -2.85 36.00
C PHE A 307 27.04 -1.95 34.83
N ILE A 308 26.15 -1.35 34.04
CA ILE A 308 26.50 -0.44 32.94
C ILE A 308 27.19 0.80 33.50
N LYS A 309 26.63 1.41 34.56
CA LYS A 309 27.18 2.59 35.22
C LYS A 309 28.62 2.33 35.69
N ASP A 310 28.82 1.27 36.46
CA ASP A 310 30.14 0.92 37.00
C ASP A 310 31.18 0.71 35.89
N LYS A 311 30.77 0.05 34.78
CA LYS A 311 31.62 -0.13 33.61
C LYS A 311 31.97 1.20 32.92
N PHE A 312 30.98 2.06 32.71
CA PHE A 312 31.22 3.36 32.10
C PHE A 312 32.11 4.26 32.96
N GLU A 313 31.88 4.28 34.28
CA GLU A 313 32.71 5.04 35.22
C GLU A 313 34.17 4.53 35.23
N SER A 314 34.37 3.22 35.23
CA SER A 314 35.70 2.61 35.16
C SER A 314 36.44 2.97 33.87
N ILE A 315 35.79 2.80 32.71
CA ILE A 315 36.36 3.13 31.39
C ILE A 315 36.71 4.61 31.30
N ARG A 316 35.80 5.49 31.78
CA ARG A 316 36.05 6.92 31.78
C ARG A 316 37.24 7.33 32.68
N ALA A 317 37.37 6.69 33.83
CA ALA A 317 38.45 6.97 34.76
C ALA A 317 39.82 6.53 34.21
N GLU A 318 39.86 5.42 33.47
CA GLU A 318 41.11 4.85 32.93
C GLU A 318 41.49 5.46 31.56
N HIS A 319 40.51 5.67 30.67
CA HIS A 319 40.77 6.00 29.28
C HIS A 319 40.11 7.31 28.79
N GLY A 320 39.37 7.99 29.65
CA GLY A 320 38.62 9.20 29.32
C GLY A 320 37.27 8.94 28.66
N PRO A 321 36.40 9.96 28.51
CA PRO A 321 35.04 9.81 27.98
C PRO A 321 35.01 9.39 26.51
N ASP A 322 36.03 9.75 25.73
CA ASP A 322 36.07 9.44 24.28
C ASP A 322 36.37 7.95 23.98
N ALA A 323 36.69 7.16 25.02
CA ALA A 323 36.78 5.69 24.89
C ALA A 323 35.38 5.02 24.80
N ILE A 324 34.32 5.75 24.99
CA ILE A 324 32.95 5.29 24.90
C ILE A 324 32.28 5.94 23.69
N ALA A 325 31.57 5.14 22.90
CA ALA A 325 30.79 5.62 21.76
C ALA A 325 29.37 5.08 21.79
N GLY A 326 28.44 5.81 21.17
CA GLY A 326 27.06 5.39 20.98
C GLY A 326 26.70 5.28 19.51
N ILE A 327 25.95 4.22 19.14
CA ILE A 327 25.38 4.04 17.80
C ILE A 327 23.87 3.85 17.93
N SER A 328 23.12 4.77 17.33
CA SER A 328 21.66 4.75 17.27
C SER A 328 21.15 4.21 15.94
N SER A 329 19.84 4.20 15.73
CA SER A 329 19.21 3.64 14.53
C SER A 329 18.05 4.50 14.05
N ALA A 330 17.85 4.53 12.74
CA ALA A 330 16.65 5.08 12.11
C ALA A 330 15.37 4.24 12.39
N ARG A 331 15.51 3.08 13.03
CA ARG A 331 14.39 2.22 13.45
C ARG A 331 13.90 2.50 14.87
N CYS A 332 14.54 3.45 15.56
CA CYS A 332 14.10 3.95 16.85
C CYS A 332 13.20 5.18 16.66
N THR A 333 12.39 5.48 17.67
CA THR A 333 11.60 6.73 17.66
C THR A 333 12.50 7.96 17.76
N ASN A 334 11.98 9.13 17.44
CA ASN A 334 12.71 10.39 17.59
C ASN A 334 13.07 10.64 19.06
N GLU A 335 12.18 10.29 19.99
CA GLU A 335 12.35 10.41 21.42
C GLU A 335 13.49 9.52 21.93
N GLU A 336 13.54 8.27 21.47
CA GLU A 336 14.64 7.34 21.83
C GLU A 336 15.98 7.85 21.31
N ASN A 337 16.05 8.31 20.06
CA ASN A 337 17.26 8.90 19.47
C ASN A 337 17.71 10.15 20.24
N TYR A 338 16.78 11.04 20.60
CA TYR A 338 17.07 12.24 21.38
C TYR A 338 17.62 11.88 22.78
N MET A 339 16.93 10.97 23.48
CA MET A 339 17.34 10.56 24.83
C MET A 339 18.70 9.86 24.83
N PHE A 340 18.96 9.01 23.84
CA PHE A 340 20.25 8.35 23.69
C PHE A 340 21.38 9.34 23.41
N GLN A 341 21.16 10.29 22.50
CA GLN A 341 22.13 11.36 22.24
C GLN A 341 22.40 12.20 23.49
N LYS A 342 21.34 12.55 24.23
CA LYS A 342 21.44 13.29 25.48
C LYS A 342 22.27 12.53 26.53
N MET A 343 22.01 11.23 26.68
CA MET A 343 22.76 10.35 27.58
C MET A 343 24.26 10.35 27.25
N ILE A 344 24.62 10.09 25.99
CA ILE A 344 26.04 10.02 25.57
C ILE A 344 26.74 11.38 25.77
N ARG A 345 26.09 12.49 25.42
CA ARG A 345 26.71 13.82 25.56
C ARG A 345 26.76 14.32 26.98
N GLN A 346 25.72 14.13 27.78
CA GLN A 346 25.64 14.71 29.12
C GLN A 346 26.17 13.78 30.21
N LEU A 347 25.84 12.47 30.16
CA LEU A 347 26.25 11.52 31.21
C LEU A 347 27.63 10.93 30.91
N VAL A 348 27.88 10.49 29.69
CA VAL A 348 29.20 9.95 29.30
C VAL A 348 30.19 11.07 29.07
N GLY A 349 29.78 12.18 28.49
CA GLY A 349 30.64 13.39 28.29
C GLY A 349 31.42 13.36 26.99
N THR A 350 30.92 12.67 25.95
CA THR A 350 31.58 12.61 24.63
C THR A 350 30.59 12.94 23.49
N ASN A 351 31.14 13.38 22.35
CA ASN A 351 30.41 13.54 21.09
C ASN A 351 30.53 12.32 20.18
N ASN A 352 31.08 11.21 20.62
CA ASN A 352 31.20 9.98 19.87
C ASN A 352 29.82 9.26 19.79
N ILE A 353 28.87 9.91 19.13
CA ILE A 353 27.54 9.39 18.88
C ILE A 353 27.18 9.56 17.42
N ASP A 354 26.71 8.51 16.81
CA ASP A 354 26.26 8.51 15.42
C ASP A 354 25.09 7.52 15.22
N CYS A 355 24.61 7.37 13.99
CA CYS A 355 23.56 6.44 13.66
C CYS A 355 23.85 5.71 12.32
N CYS A 356 22.98 4.77 11.97
CA CYS A 356 23.07 4.00 10.72
C CYS A 356 23.14 4.88 9.46
N ALA A 357 22.61 6.12 9.50
CA ALA A 357 22.63 7.05 8.37
C ALA A 357 24.06 7.43 7.91
N ARG A 358 25.06 7.36 8.80
CA ARG A 358 26.46 7.71 8.49
C ARG A 358 26.98 6.96 7.26
N VAL A 359 26.73 5.67 7.17
CA VAL A 359 27.17 4.82 6.05
C VAL A 359 26.07 4.53 5.05
N CYS A 360 24.81 4.88 5.36
CA CYS A 360 23.66 4.65 4.51
C CYS A 360 23.48 5.77 3.48
N HIS A 361 23.11 6.98 3.92
CA HIS A 361 22.73 8.10 3.06
C HIS A 361 23.30 9.46 3.47
N SER A 362 24.18 9.55 4.45
CA SER A 362 24.78 10.84 4.84
C SER A 362 25.45 11.58 3.68
N PRO A 363 26.17 10.94 2.75
CA PRO A 363 26.68 11.62 1.56
C PRO A 363 25.58 12.21 0.70
N THR A 364 24.48 11.47 0.48
CA THR A 364 23.30 11.95 -0.26
C THR A 364 22.62 13.10 0.48
N ALA A 365 22.42 12.97 1.80
CA ALA A 365 21.82 14.03 2.61
C ALA A 365 22.65 15.31 2.56
N TRP A 366 23.98 15.20 2.62
CA TRP A 366 24.89 16.34 2.48
C TRP A 366 24.80 16.98 1.09
N GLY A 367 24.82 16.17 0.03
CA GLY A 367 24.69 16.65 -1.34
C GLY A 367 23.36 17.38 -1.57
N MET A 368 22.26 16.81 -1.09
CA MET A 368 20.94 17.45 -1.15
C MET A 368 20.91 18.76 -0.35
N GLN A 369 21.51 18.81 0.84
CA GLN A 369 21.62 20.03 1.64
C GLN A 369 22.35 21.14 0.87
N GLN A 370 23.41 20.80 0.12
CA GLN A 370 24.14 21.78 -0.70
C GLN A 370 23.34 22.23 -1.93
N SER A 371 22.57 21.32 -2.53
CA SER A 371 21.83 21.60 -3.78
C SER A 371 20.43 22.17 -3.55
N PHE A 372 19.73 21.70 -2.51
CA PHE A 372 18.31 22.04 -2.27
C PHE A 372 18.06 22.73 -0.91
N GLY A 373 19.11 22.91 -0.09
CA GLY A 373 18.94 23.47 1.25
C GLY A 373 18.32 22.50 2.28
N THR A 374 18.07 21.25 1.91
CA THR A 374 17.51 20.22 2.79
C THR A 374 18.12 18.86 2.50
N GLY A 375 18.37 18.07 3.55
CA GLY A 375 18.85 16.70 3.41
C GLY A 375 17.72 15.64 3.27
N ALA A 376 16.46 16.08 3.14
CA ALA A 376 15.31 15.21 2.99
C ALA A 376 14.79 15.21 1.55
N GLY A 377 13.98 14.21 1.18
CA GLY A 377 13.31 14.16 -0.12
C GLY A 377 12.46 15.39 -0.38
N THR A 378 12.56 15.97 -1.56
CA THR A 378 11.86 17.21 -1.96
C THR A 378 10.42 16.95 -2.41
N ASN A 379 10.11 15.72 -2.84
CA ASN A 379 8.82 15.29 -3.34
C ASN A 379 8.12 14.33 -2.38
N SER A 380 6.80 14.29 -2.44
CA SER A 380 6.01 13.33 -1.69
C SER A 380 5.80 12.03 -2.48
N ALA A 381 5.41 10.96 -1.79
CA ALA A 381 5.03 9.71 -2.44
C ALA A 381 3.75 9.84 -3.30
N TYR A 382 3.00 10.94 -3.17
CA TYR A 382 1.85 11.26 -4.01
C TYR A 382 2.23 11.83 -5.37
N ASP A 383 3.49 12.27 -5.55
CA ASP A 383 3.97 12.83 -6.81
C ASP A 383 4.40 11.73 -7.80
N ILE A 384 4.66 10.50 -7.32
CA ILE A 384 5.03 9.37 -8.19
C ILE A 384 4.02 9.15 -9.33
N PRO A 385 2.69 9.12 -9.08
CA PRO A 385 1.70 8.97 -10.15
C PRO A 385 1.59 10.14 -11.14
N LEU A 386 2.30 11.24 -10.88
CA LEU A 386 2.32 12.43 -11.75
C LEU A 386 3.58 12.50 -12.64
N ALA A 387 4.52 11.57 -12.45
CA ALA A 387 5.78 11.59 -13.18
C ALA A 387 5.62 11.05 -14.61
N ASP A 388 6.15 11.77 -15.61
CA ASP A 388 6.27 11.30 -16.99
C ASP A 388 7.54 10.47 -17.19
N LEU A 389 8.57 10.69 -16.37
CA LEU A 389 9.82 9.96 -16.37
C LEU A 389 10.33 9.74 -14.93
N MET A 390 10.75 8.52 -14.65
CA MET A 390 11.34 8.13 -13.37
C MET A 390 12.74 7.56 -13.56
N ILE A 391 13.71 8.04 -12.78
CA ILE A 391 15.07 7.51 -12.73
C ILE A 391 15.28 6.84 -11.38
N ILE A 392 15.56 5.55 -11.36
CA ILE A 392 15.89 4.77 -10.16
C ILE A 392 17.37 4.44 -10.21
N ILE A 393 18.14 4.96 -9.27
CA ILE A 393 19.59 4.79 -9.26
C ILE A 393 20.07 4.17 -7.93
N GLY A 394 20.79 3.04 -8.01
CA GLY A 394 21.38 2.35 -6.87
C GLY A 394 20.35 1.96 -5.81
N ALA A 395 19.11 1.61 -6.24
CA ALA A 395 18.01 1.33 -5.34
C ALA A 395 17.12 0.18 -5.85
N ASN A 396 16.63 -0.64 -4.92
CA ASN A 396 15.66 -1.70 -5.20
C ASN A 396 14.38 -1.49 -4.37
N PRO A 397 13.51 -0.54 -4.77
CA PRO A 397 12.32 -0.19 -3.99
C PRO A 397 11.32 -1.35 -3.85
N THR A 398 11.20 -2.25 -4.83
CA THR A 398 10.27 -3.39 -4.73
C THR A 398 10.64 -4.34 -3.59
N ALA A 399 11.93 -4.46 -3.25
CA ALA A 399 12.41 -5.26 -2.13
C ALA A 399 12.52 -4.47 -0.81
N ALA A 400 13.08 -3.24 -0.85
CA ALA A 400 13.39 -2.45 0.34
C ALA A 400 12.25 -1.55 0.81
N HIS A 401 11.41 -1.06 -0.12
CA HIS A 401 10.28 -0.15 0.11
C HIS A 401 9.06 -0.57 -0.72
N PRO A 402 8.47 -1.76 -0.48
CA PRO A 402 7.58 -2.42 -1.43
C PRO A 402 6.36 -1.60 -1.85
N VAL A 403 5.78 -0.81 -0.94
CA VAL A 403 4.62 0.05 -1.27
C VAL A 403 5.02 1.19 -2.23
N THR A 404 6.20 1.78 -2.06
CA THR A 404 6.76 2.75 -3.02
C THR A 404 7.09 2.06 -4.35
N GLY A 405 7.69 0.86 -4.28
CA GLY A 405 7.97 0.04 -5.47
C GLY A 405 6.71 -0.28 -6.27
N ALA A 406 5.60 -0.60 -5.61
CA ALA A 406 4.32 -0.83 -6.27
C ALA A 406 3.81 0.43 -7.00
N LYS A 407 3.91 1.61 -6.39
CA LYS A 407 3.54 2.89 -7.03
C LYS A 407 4.39 3.19 -8.27
N ILE A 408 5.71 2.92 -8.21
CA ILE A 408 6.62 3.08 -9.35
C ILE A 408 6.22 2.12 -10.48
N LYS A 409 5.95 0.84 -10.16
CA LYS A 409 5.48 -0.15 -11.14
C LYS A 409 4.18 0.31 -11.81
N GLN A 410 3.21 0.77 -11.03
CA GLN A 410 1.93 1.27 -11.54
C GLN A 410 2.13 2.44 -12.50
N GLN A 411 2.99 3.41 -12.15
CA GLN A 411 3.23 4.57 -12.97
C GLN A 411 3.99 4.22 -14.28
N ALA A 412 4.95 3.29 -14.22
CA ALA A 412 5.62 2.77 -15.42
C ALA A 412 4.63 2.05 -16.36
N MET A 413 3.73 1.22 -15.80
CA MET A 413 2.67 0.56 -16.59
C MET A 413 1.64 1.56 -17.15
N ALA A 414 1.44 2.69 -16.50
CA ALA A 414 0.60 3.78 -17.01
C ALA A 414 1.24 4.57 -18.16
N GLY A 415 2.51 4.30 -18.50
CA GLY A 415 3.21 4.87 -19.65
C GLY A 415 4.33 5.86 -19.32
N ALA A 416 4.66 6.05 -18.06
CA ALA A 416 5.84 6.85 -17.69
C ALA A 416 7.13 6.10 -18.05
N THR A 417 8.10 6.82 -18.61
CA THR A 417 9.41 6.25 -18.94
C THR A 417 10.15 5.87 -17.66
N LEU A 418 10.65 4.64 -17.58
CA LEU A 418 11.42 4.15 -16.45
C LEU A 418 12.88 3.88 -16.87
N ILE A 419 13.80 4.59 -16.20
CA ILE A 419 15.25 4.38 -16.34
C ILE A 419 15.76 3.78 -15.04
N VAL A 420 16.43 2.63 -15.10
CA VAL A 420 17.07 2.03 -13.92
C VAL A 420 18.59 2.01 -14.13
N ILE A 421 19.31 2.58 -13.18
CA ILE A 421 20.77 2.65 -13.17
C ILE A 421 21.27 1.83 -11.98
N ASP A 422 21.56 0.56 -12.21
CA ASP A 422 21.94 -0.39 -11.14
C ASP A 422 22.82 -1.51 -11.72
N PRO A 423 23.89 -1.93 -11.04
CA PRO A 423 24.69 -3.08 -11.46
C PRO A 423 23.92 -4.40 -11.47
N VAL A 424 22.83 -4.50 -10.69
CA VAL A 424 21.98 -5.69 -10.59
C VAL A 424 20.70 -5.49 -11.39
N ARG A 425 20.32 -6.52 -12.13
CA ARG A 425 19.02 -6.52 -12.80
C ARG A 425 17.90 -6.79 -11.78
N THR A 426 17.42 -5.72 -11.17
CA THR A 426 16.30 -5.74 -10.20
C THR A 426 14.96 -6.01 -10.91
N GLU A 427 13.88 -6.20 -10.14
CA GLU A 427 12.52 -6.30 -10.70
C GLU A 427 12.18 -5.08 -11.56
N LEU A 428 12.45 -3.86 -11.07
CA LEU A 428 12.22 -2.64 -11.84
C LEU A 428 13.10 -2.56 -13.08
N ALA A 429 14.36 -3.01 -13.01
CA ALA A 429 15.25 -3.07 -14.19
C ALA A 429 14.74 -4.04 -15.26
N SER A 430 13.98 -5.06 -14.86
CA SER A 430 13.40 -6.02 -15.81
C SER A 430 12.20 -5.47 -16.59
N MET A 431 11.56 -4.42 -16.08
CA MET A 431 10.43 -3.73 -16.73
C MET A 431 10.77 -2.32 -17.23
N ALA A 432 12.00 -1.84 -17.00
CA ALA A 432 12.44 -0.52 -17.39
C ALA A 432 12.61 -0.39 -18.91
N ASP A 433 12.33 0.81 -19.45
CA ASP A 433 12.64 1.16 -20.82
C ASP A 433 14.15 1.17 -21.06
N TYR A 434 14.91 1.61 -20.05
CA TYR A 434 16.36 1.65 -20.10
C TYR A 434 16.97 1.11 -18.80
N HIS A 435 17.83 0.09 -18.91
CA HIS A 435 18.65 -0.41 -17.82
C HIS A 435 20.12 -0.10 -18.09
N LEU A 436 20.68 0.86 -17.36
CA LEU A 436 22.09 1.19 -17.41
C LEU A 436 22.84 0.36 -16.36
N GLN A 437 23.37 -0.79 -16.77
CA GLN A 437 24.08 -1.72 -15.91
C GLN A 437 25.53 -1.28 -15.73
N LEU A 438 25.74 -0.32 -14.85
CA LEU A 438 27.06 0.28 -14.58
C LEU A 438 27.94 -0.62 -13.70
N LYS A 439 29.25 -0.38 -13.71
CA LYS A 439 30.19 -0.97 -12.76
C LYS A 439 30.05 -0.28 -11.39
N PRO A 440 30.13 -1.02 -10.26
CA PRO A 440 30.13 -0.39 -8.94
C PRO A 440 31.19 0.72 -8.81
N GLY A 441 30.80 1.87 -8.27
CA GLY A 441 31.69 3.04 -8.12
C GLY A 441 31.67 4.02 -9.29
N THR A 442 30.96 3.75 -10.39
CA THR A 442 30.91 4.63 -11.58
C THR A 442 29.65 5.49 -11.70
N ASN A 443 28.81 5.57 -10.65
CA ASN A 443 27.57 6.36 -10.67
C ASN A 443 27.80 7.83 -11.04
N VAL A 444 28.82 8.46 -10.47
CA VAL A 444 29.16 9.88 -10.73
C VAL A 444 29.55 10.08 -12.19
N ALA A 445 30.34 9.18 -12.77
CA ALA A 445 30.72 9.25 -14.18
C ALA A 445 29.48 9.16 -15.09
N VAL A 446 28.60 8.20 -14.85
CA VAL A 446 27.34 8.04 -15.64
C VAL A 446 26.48 9.31 -15.55
N LEU A 447 26.27 9.86 -14.33
CA LEU A 447 25.45 11.05 -14.17
C LEU A 447 26.09 12.29 -14.82
N ASN A 448 27.41 12.44 -14.73
CA ASN A 448 28.12 13.53 -15.39
C ASN A 448 28.01 13.42 -16.92
N MET A 449 28.19 12.23 -17.49
CA MET A 449 28.00 12.00 -18.92
C MET A 449 26.57 12.30 -19.37
N MET A 450 25.55 11.90 -18.60
CA MET A 450 24.16 12.23 -18.90
C MET A 450 23.95 13.75 -18.96
N GLN A 451 24.47 14.51 -18.00
CA GLN A 451 24.40 15.98 -17.99
C GLN A 451 25.15 16.58 -19.19
N TYR A 452 26.34 16.06 -19.52
CA TYR A 452 27.11 16.49 -20.69
C TYR A 452 26.29 16.35 -21.99
N PHE A 453 25.68 15.18 -22.23
CA PHE A 453 24.89 14.97 -23.45
C PHE A 453 23.62 15.83 -23.48
N ILE A 454 22.98 16.13 -22.35
CA ILE A 454 21.85 17.07 -22.29
C ILE A 454 22.31 18.48 -22.73
N VAL A 455 23.46 18.94 -22.26
CA VAL A 455 24.01 20.26 -22.60
C VAL A 455 24.44 20.30 -24.06
N GLU A 456 25.17 19.30 -24.56
CA GLU A 456 25.63 19.21 -25.96
C GLU A 456 24.45 19.12 -26.97
N ALA A 457 23.38 18.43 -26.57
CA ALA A 457 22.18 18.34 -27.41
C ALA A 457 21.31 19.60 -27.40
N GLY A 458 21.68 20.63 -26.60
CA GLY A 458 20.89 21.86 -26.47
C GLY A 458 19.53 21.67 -25.80
N LEU A 459 19.38 20.65 -24.93
CA LEU A 459 18.13 20.27 -24.25
C LEU A 459 17.98 20.90 -22.87
N VAL A 460 18.85 21.88 -22.52
CA VAL A 460 18.80 22.60 -21.25
C VAL A 460 17.59 23.53 -21.24
N ASP A 461 16.75 23.42 -20.22
CA ASP A 461 15.68 24.38 -19.96
C ASP A 461 16.25 25.65 -19.30
N HIS A 462 16.66 26.59 -20.12
CA HIS A 462 17.27 27.83 -19.67
C HIS A 462 16.31 28.73 -18.89
N GLU A 463 15.00 28.66 -19.16
CA GLU A 463 13.99 29.43 -18.46
C GLU A 463 13.83 28.93 -17.03
N PHE A 464 13.65 27.61 -16.86
CA PHE A 464 13.61 26.97 -15.56
C PHE A 464 14.88 27.26 -14.72
N ILE A 465 16.06 27.09 -15.33
CA ILE A 465 17.34 27.33 -14.64
C ILE A 465 17.44 28.77 -14.17
N LYS A 466 17.09 29.74 -15.01
CA LYS A 466 17.11 31.16 -14.66
C LYS A 466 16.17 31.52 -13.50
N GLU A 467 15.01 30.89 -13.44
CA GLU A 467 14.01 31.17 -12.42
C GLU A 467 14.27 30.41 -11.09
N ARG A 468 14.88 29.22 -11.15
CA ARG A 468 14.89 28.26 -10.05
C ARG A 468 16.26 27.88 -9.53
N CYS A 469 17.35 28.23 -10.24
CA CYS A 469 18.69 27.80 -9.90
C CYS A 469 19.65 28.98 -9.68
N GLU A 470 20.50 28.85 -8.68
CA GLU A 470 21.63 29.76 -8.42
C GLU A 470 22.94 29.08 -8.88
N GLY A 471 23.90 29.84 -9.40
CA GLY A 471 25.22 29.34 -9.81
C GLY A 471 25.22 28.43 -11.02
N SER A 472 24.14 28.40 -11.79
CA SER A 472 23.95 27.50 -12.93
C SER A 472 24.95 27.72 -14.08
N GLU A 473 25.40 28.96 -14.32
CA GLU A 473 26.37 29.27 -15.36
C GLU A 473 27.71 28.56 -15.13
N GLU A 474 28.22 28.60 -13.90
CA GLU A 474 29.46 27.91 -13.51
C GLU A 474 29.34 26.39 -13.67
N VAL A 475 28.18 25.82 -13.29
CA VAL A 475 27.91 24.39 -13.45
C VAL A 475 27.87 23.98 -14.92
N LEU A 476 27.19 24.75 -15.76
CA LEU A 476 27.10 24.48 -17.21
C LEU A 476 28.48 24.52 -17.89
N GLU A 477 29.35 25.48 -17.51
CA GLU A 477 30.73 25.53 -18.02
C GLU A 477 31.57 24.33 -17.57
N LYS A 478 31.42 23.88 -16.33
CA LYS A 478 32.08 22.66 -15.84
C LYS A 478 31.60 21.41 -16.57
N ILE A 479 30.31 21.32 -16.86
CA ILE A 479 29.73 20.19 -17.60
C ILE A 479 30.27 20.14 -19.03
N LYS A 480 30.37 21.27 -19.74
CA LYS A 480 30.98 21.33 -21.11
C LYS A 480 32.44 20.89 -21.12
N GLY A 481 33.16 21.06 -20.02
CA GLY A 481 34.55 20.66 -19.89
C GLY A 481 34.76 19.16 -19.56
N ILE A 482 33.71 18.35 -19.50
CA ILE A 482 33.83 16.93 -19.18
C ILE A 482 34.44 16.16 -20.34
N ASP A 483 35.49 15.38 -20.07
CA ASP A 483 36.09 14.43 -21.01
C ASP A 483 35.31 13.09 -20.93
N VAL A 484 34.36 12.93 -21.86
CA VAL A 484 33.46 11.75 -21.90
C VAL A 484 34.25 10.48 -22.24
N ASP A 485 35.26 10.58 -23.11
CA ASP A 485 36.06 9.42 -23.54
C ASP A 485 36.94 8.90 -22.37
N ALA A 486 37.41 9.79 -21.53
CA ALA A 486 38.15 9.40 -20.31
C ALA A 486 37.26 8.82 -19.22
N MET A 487 35.95 9.10 -19.25
CA MET A 487 34.97 8.58 -18.26
C MET A 487 34.35 7.26 -18.69
N ALA A 488 34.31 6.93 -19.96
CA ALA A 488 33.74 5.72 -20.54
C ALA A 488 34.69 4.50 -20.35
#